data_edb37028a4530e704e689cd35c86ec51
#
_entry.id   edb37028a4530e704e689cd35c86ec51
#
_cell.length_a   1.000
_cell.length_b   1.000
_cell.length_c   1.000
_cell.angle_alpha   90.00
_cell.angle_beta   90.00
_cell.angle_gamma   90.00
#
_symmetry.space_group_name_H-M   'P 1'
#
loop_
_entity.id
_entity.type
_entity.pdbx_description
1 polymer ?
#
loop_
_entity_poly.entity_id
_entity_poly.type
_entity_poly.pdbx_seq_one_letter_code
_entity_poly.pdbx_strand_id
1 'polypeptide(L)'
;RISIIPADQVLAPAEALKGVDFALPAVETVEAWPLPGGTPEQSVGNVSAGKNLDVVWRKSFGTASKRGRYVTAPPVAADGKVFLMDADGRVAAVDARSGSHVWRTNINPGDNKRDRLAFGGGVAYADGKLYVSSGFREVLQLDARTGAIGWRARTSEAIHGAPTVAGGRVFAVALDNTLLTFDAATGAPSWTYQALSESSRILSASSPAVSGETVVAAFGSGELVALRTANGNDLWNEALSRASRTSALSEIRDIPGRPVIYQGDVFAVSHSGVFAATDLRTGQARWTLPVVGVTAPLPAGDVVYVVSKDGLVICATREAGQIYWIRNLNEGFKSKRKGGV
;
A
#
# COMPACT_ATOMS: atom_id res chain seq x y z
N ARG A 1 -29.88 -30.95 14.51
CA ARG A 1 -29.16 -29.68 14.78
C ARG A 1 -28.15 -29.50 13.65
N ILE A 2 -28.45 -28.61 12.74
CA ILE A 2 -27.54 -28.21 11.66
C ILE A 2 -26.52 -27.27 12.28
N SER A 3 -25.25 -27.61 12.17
CA SER A 3 -24.15 -26.73 12.62
C SER A 3 -24.15 -25.47 11.75
N ILE A 4 -24.41 -24.31 12.36
CA ILE A 4 -24.40 -22.98 11.71
C ILE A 4 -22.98 -22.36 11.79
N ILE A 5 -21.96 -23.20 11.98
CA ILE A 5 -20.58 -22.76 11.82
C ILE A 5 -20.27 -22.96 10.34
N PRO A 6 -19.98 -21.87 9.55
CA PRO A 6 -19.45 -22.07 8.22
C PRO A 6 -18.21 -22.95 8.38
N ALA A 7 -18.18 -24.08 7.69
CA ALA A 7 -16.98 -24.89 7.60
C ALA A 7 -15.85 -23.94 7.19
N ASP A 8 -14.69 -24.06 7.86
CA ASP A 8 -13.49 -23.34 7.48
C ASP A 8 -13.34 -23.50 5.96
N GLN A 9 -13.51 -22.40 5.22
CA GLN A 9 -13.38 -22.43 3.77
C GLN A 9 -11.92 -22.77 3.50
N VAL A 10 -11.67 -24.01 3.14
CA VAL A 10 -10.33 -24.47 2.74
C VAL A 10 -9.98 -23.79 1.44
N LEU A 11 -8.85 -23.06 1.42
CA LEU A 11 -8.33 -22.50 0.18
C LEU A 11 -7.94 -23.64 -0.75
N ALA A 12 -8.72 -23.82 -1.83
CA ALA A 12 -8.47 -24.85 -2.85
C ALA A 12 -8.84 -24.32 -4.24
N PRO A 13 -8.11 -24.74 -5.29
CA PRO A 13 -8.49 -24.45 -6.66
C PRO A 13 -9.91 -24.97 -6.96
N ALA A 14 -10.69 -24.17 -7.69
CA ALA A 14 -12.03 -24.56 -8.11
C ALA A 14 -11.94 -25.56 -9.28
N GLU A 15 -12.54 -26.73 -9.14
CA GLU A 15 -12.56 -27.76 -10.19
C GLU A 15 -13.15 -27.23 -11.52
N ALA A 16 -14.13 -26.31 -11.44
CA ALA A 16 -14.75 -25.70 -12.62
C ALA A 16 -13.79 -24.83 -13.44
N LEU A 17 -12.67 -24.39 -12.85
CA LEU A 17 -11.65 -23.56 -13.53
C LEU A 17 -10.46 -24.38 -14.05
N LYS A 18 -10.47 -25.69 -13.87
CA LYS A 18 -9.39 -26.57 -14.34
C LYS A 18 -9.31 -26.58 -15.86
N GLY A 19 -8.19 -26.10 -16.40
CA GLY A 19 -7.98 -25.98 -17.85
C GLY A 19 -8.74 -24.83 -18.52
N VAL A 20 -9.33 -23.93 -17.74
CA VAL A 20 -9.94 -22.69 -18.25
C VAL A 20 -8.86 -21.60 -18.29
N ASP A 21 -8.71 -20.96 -19.44
CA ASP A 21 -7.82 -19.83 -19.62
C ASP A 21 -8.50 -18.54 -19.11
N PHE A 22 -7.68 -17.56 -18.71
CA PHE A 22 -8.13 -16.22 -18.36
C PHE A 22 -7.40 -15.17 -19.19
N ALA A 23 -8.06 -14.04 -19.42
CA ALA A 23 -7.47 -12.93 -20.15
C ALA A 23 -6.73 -11.97 -19.22
N LEU A 24 -5.50 -11.63 -19.62
CA LEU A 24 -4.77 -10.48 -19.07
C LEU A 24 -5.00 -9.27 -19.99
N PRO A 25 -4.95 -8.05 -19.45
CA PRO A 25 -4.98 -6.84 -20.28
C PRO A 25 -3.81 -6.84 -21.28
N ALA A 26 -3.91 -6.05 -22.32
CA ALA A 26 -2.79 -5.79 -23.21
C ALA A 26 -1.57 -5.31 -22.39
N VAL A 27 -0.37 -5.72 -22.81
CA VAL A 27 0.85 -5.29 -22.15
C VAL A 27 1.10 -3.81 -22.41
N GLU A 28 1.24 -3.03 -21.34
CA GLU A 28 1.48 -1.60 -21.42
C GLU A 28 2.92 -1.26 -21.03
N THR A 29 3.53 -0.32 -21.73
CA THR A 29 4.82 0.25 -21.36
C THR A 29 4.59 1.41 -20.39
N VAL A 30 5.19 1.32 -19.20
CA VAL A 30 5.11 2.34 -18.16
C VAL A 30 6.42 3.11 -18.08
N GLU A 31 6.37 4.41 -18.38
CA GLU A 31 7.55 5.28 -18.32
C GLU A 31 7.84 5.84 -16.92
N ALA A 32 6.83 5.86 -16.05
CA ALA A 32 6.93 6.37 -14.69
C ALA A 32 6.21 5.45 -13.69
N TRP A 33 6.72 5.40 -12.48
CA TRP A 33 6.11 4.73 -11.32
C TRP A 33 5.99 5.72 -10.17
N PRO A 34 5.07 6.72 -10.28
CA PRO A 34 5.05 7.89 -9.41
C PRO A 34 4.55 7.64 -7.99
N LEU A 35 3.88 6.51 -7.75
CA LEU A 35 3.30 6.13 -6.47
C LEU A 35 3.69 4.69 -6.10
N PRO A 36 3.61 4.24 -4.85
CA PRO A 36 3.94 2.87 -4.45
C PRO A 36 3.26 1.77 -5.27
N GLY A 37 2.03 1.99 -5.69
CA GLY A 37 1.27 1.10 -6.59
C GLY A 37 1.25 1.53 -8.05
N GLY A 38 2.06 2.51 -8.45
CA GLY A 38 2.19 3.01 -9.83
C GLY A 38 1.22 4.14 -10.14
N THR A 39 -0.05 4.01 -9.84
CA THR A 39 -1.10 5.01 -10.12
C THR A 39 -1.82 5.45 -8.84
N PRO A 40 -2.63 6.50 -8.86
CA PRO A 40 -3.47 6.87 -7.71
C PRO A 40 -4.40 5.75 -7.24
N GLU A 41 -4.87 4.89 -8.14
CA GLU A 41 -5.66 3.70 -7.83
C GLU A 41 -4.83 2.60 -7.16
N GLN A 42 -3.51 2.76 -7.04
CA GLN A 42 -2.55 1.75 -6.56
C GLN A 42 -2.51 0.49 -7.43
N SER A 43 -2.88 0.59 -8.70
CA SER A 43 -2.99 -0.50 -9.66
C SER A 43 -2.25 -0.18 -10.96
N VAL A 44 -1.57 -1.16 -11.52
CA VAL A 44 -0.78 -1.02 -12.76
C VAL A 44 -1.15 -2.00 -13.87
N GLY A 45 -2.09 -2.89 -13.65
CA GLY A 45 -2.51 -3.87 -14.66
C GLY A 45 -1.35 -4.77 -15.13
N ASN A 46 -1.21 -4.95 -16.44
CA ASN A 46 -0.19 -5.79 -17.07
C ASN A 46 0.89 -4.92 -17.70
N VAL A 47 2.01 -4.75 -17.00
CA VAL A 47 3.12 -3.90 -17.44
C VAL A 47 4.22 -4.70 -18.15
N SER A 48 4.83 -4.09 -19.15
CA SER A 48 5.92 -4.68 -19.89
C SER A 48 7.19 -4.78 -19.02
N ALA A 49 7.80 -5.96 -18.99
CA ALA A 49 9.09 -6.19 -18.36
C ALA A 49 10.18 -6.39 -19.42
N GLY A 50 11.41 -6.00 -19.10
CA GLY A 50 12.56 -6.31 -19.96
C GLY A 50 12.73 -7.83 -20.14
N LYS A 51 13.18 -8.27 -21.32
CA LYS A 51 13.43 -9.69 -21.61
C LYS A 51 14.48 -10.30 -20.68
N ASN A 52 15.47 -9.52 -20.29
CA ASN A 52 16.53 -9.91 -19.37
C ASN A 52 16.43 -9.04 -18.12
N LEU A 53 16.33 -9.65 -16.96
CA LEU A 53 16.33 -8.98 -15.66
C LEU A 53 17.75 -8.84 -15.11
N ASP A 54 18.69 -8.36 -15.95
CA ASP A 54 20.07 -8.18 -15.55
C ASP A 54 20.24 -6.96 -14.65
N VAL A 55 21.15 -7.07 -13.67
CA VAL A 55 21.48 -5.94 -12.78
C VAL A 55 22.34 -4.93 -13.55
N VAL A 56 21.75 -3.81 -13.96
CA VAL A 56 22.43 -2.74 -14.68
C VAL A 56 23.39 -1.97 -13.76
N TRP A 57 22.96 -1.69 -12.53
CA TRP A 57 23.80 -1.06 -11.51
C TRP A 57 23.35 -1.45 -10.10
N ARG A 58 24.26 -1.31 -9.13
CA ARG A 58 23.98 -1.49 -7.70
C ARG A 58 24.66 -0.36 -6.93
N LYS A 59 23.88 0.37 -6.13
CA LYS A 59 24.34 1.48 -5.30
C LYS A 59 23.74 1.39 -3.91
N SER A 60 24.48 1.88 -2.91
CA SER A 60 23.99 2.02 -1.55
C SER A 60 23.51 3.45 -1.32
N PHE A 61 22.35 3.60 -0.70
CA PHE A 61 21.79 4.88 -0.33
C PHE A 61 21.51 4.92 1.17
N GLY A 62 22.03 5.94 1.84
CA GLY A 62 21.68 6.27 3.21
C GLY A 62 21.72 5.10 4.17
N THR A 63 20.80 5.10 5.12
CA THR A 63 20.68 4.10 6.18
C THR A 63 19.61 3.08 5.84
N ALA A 64 20.01 1.80 5.77
CA ALA A 64 19.09 0.67 5.60
C ALA A 64 18.26 0.44 6.88
N SER A 65 17.21 -0.39 6.76
CA SER A 65 16.43 -0.85 7.90
C SER A 65 17.31 -1.50 8.95
N LYS A 66 17.10 -1.14 10.21
CA LYS A 66 17.75 -1.73 11.40
C LYS A 66 16.74 -1.81 12.54
N ARG A 67 17.11 -2.50 13.64
CA ARG A 67 16.22 -2.61 14.81
C ARG A 67 15.74 -1.22 15.28
N GLY A 68 14.42 -1.04 15.29
CA GLY A 68 13.76 0.19 15.72
C GLY A 68 13.72 1.32 14.67
N ARG A 69 14.21 1.09 13.44
CA ARG A 69 14.09 2.01 12.31
C ARG A 69 13.96 1.25 11.01
N TYR A 70 12.93 1.52 10.25
CA TYR A 70 12.59 0.76 9.05
C TYR A 70 12.37 1.67 7.85
N VAL A 71 12.78 1.20 6.68
CA VAL A 71 12.31 1.73 5.40
C VAL A 71 10.96 1.06 5.13
N THR A 72 9.90 1.84 5.04
CA THR A 72 8.52 1.32 5.03
C THR A 72 7.83 1.44 3.68
N ALA A 73 8.32 2.29 2.79
CA ALA A 73 7.75 2.47 1.47
C ALA A 73 8.75 2.16 0.36
N PRO A 74 8.28 1.64 -0.80
CA PRO A 74 9.12 1.42 -1.96
C PRO A 74 9.56 2.75 -2.57
N PRO A 75 10.63 2.75 -3.39
CA PRO A 75 10.99 3.90 -4.20
C PRO A 75 9.94 4.17 -5.27
N VAL A 76 9.91 5.41 -5.78
CA VAL A 76 9.10 5.81 -6.94
C VAL A 76 10.02 6.29 -8.06
N ALA A 77 9.54 6.26 -9.31
CA ALA A 77 10.33 6.63 -10.47
C ALA A 77 9.55 7.56 -11.40
N ALA A 78 10.18 8.66 -11.80
CA ALA A 78 9.66 9.61 -12.79
C ALA A 78 10.79 10.47 -13.35
N ASP A 79 10.61 11.04 -14.53
CA ASP A 79 11.56 11.95 -15.17
C ASP A 79 13.00 11.40 -15.25
N GLY A 80 13.15 10.10 -15.53
CA GLY A 80 14.45 9.45 -15.60
C GLY A 80 15.19 9.35 -14.25
N LYS A 81 14.50 9.54 -13.13
CA LYS A 81 15.05 9.46 -11.77
C LYS A 81 14.29 8.43 -10.93
N VAL A 82 14.98 7.88 -9.95
CA VAL A 82 14.37 7.11 -8.86
C VAL A 82 14.47 7.95 -7.59
N PHE A 83 13.36 8.09 -6.89
CA PHE A 83 13.25 8.81 -5.64
C PHE A 83 13.01 7.82 -4.50
N LEU A 84 13.70 8.00 -3.41
CA LEU A 84 13.63 7.10 -2.27
C LEU A 84 13.86 7.86 -0.95
N MET A 85 13.40 7.26 0.14
CA MET A 85 13.66 7.76 1.49
C MET A 85 14.32 6.66 2.32
N ASP A 86 15.38 7.02 3.04
CA ASP A 86 16.08 6.11 3.93
C ASP A 86 15.43 6.04 5.34
N ALA A 87 15.94 5.12 6.18
CA ALA A 87 15.42 4.93 7.54
C ALA A 87 15.68 6.10 8.50
N ASP A 88 16.54 7.04 8.14
CA ASP A 88 16.85 8.23 8.95
C ASP A 88 16.13 9.50 8.43
N GLY A 89 15.25 9.38 7.43
CA GLY A 89 14.51 10.51 6.86
C GLY A 89 15.34 11.33 5.87
N ARG A 90 16.21 10.70 5.10
CA ARG A 90 16.87 11.35 3.98
C ARG A 90 16.16 10.96 2.70
N VAL A 91 15.66 11.96 2.00
CA VAL A 91 15.06 11.79 0.66
C VAL A 91 16.17 12.03 -0.36
N ALA A 92 16.25 11.16 -1.36
CA ALA A 92 17.27 11.25 -2.40
C ALA A 92 16.66 11.01 -3.79
N ALA A 93 17.25 11.66 -4.79
CA ALA A 93 17.05 11.35 -6.19
C ALA A 93 18.32 10.77 -6.79
N VAL A 94 18.15 9.73 -7.59
CA VAL A 94 19.23 9.12 -8.37
C VAL A 94 18.82 8.99 -9.82
N ASP A 95 19.78 9.07 -10.71
CA ASP A 95 19.58 8.82 -12.13
C ASP A 95 19.19 7.35 -12.35
N ALA A 96 18.08 7.09 -13.03
CA ALA A 96 17.53 5.75 -13.18
C ALA A 96 18.42 4.82 -14.03
N ARG A 97 19.23 5.37 -14.95
CA ARG A 97 20.09 4.58 -15.85
C ARG A 97 21.42 4.20 -15.21
N SER A 98 22.04 5.15 -14.48
CA SER A 98 23.39 4.99 -13.95
C SER A 98 23.46 4.75 -12.44
N GLY A 99 22.36 5.01 -11.72
CA GLY A 99 22.36 5.04 -10.26
C GLY A 99 23.19 6.20 -9.68
N SER A 100 23.58 7.19 -10.50
CA SER A 100 24.33 8.34 -10.04
C SER A 100 23.47 9.24 -9.15
N HIS A 101 24.07 9.75 -8.10
CA HIS A 101 23.39 10.64 -7.16
C HIS A 101 23.09 11.99 -7.82
N VAL A 102 21.84 12.45 -7.72
CA VAL A 102 21.41 13.76 -8.25
C VAL A 102 21.34 14.77 -7.11
N TRP A 103 20.54 14.51 -6.08
CA TRP A 103 20.45 15.33 -4.88
C TRP A 103 20.02 14.51 -3.65
N ARG A 104 20.23 15.08 -2.46
CA ARG A 104 19.78 14.52 -1.18
C ARG A 104 19.30 15.64 -0.27
N THR A 105 18.16 15.43 0.37
CA THR A 105 17.58 16.36 1.35
C THR A 105 17.29 15.61 2.65
N ASN A 106 17.76 16.14 3.76
CA ASN A 106 17.43 15.63 5.09
C ASN A 106 16.12 16.29 5.56
N ILE A 107 15.09 15.49 5.80
CA ILE A 107 13.81 15.98 6.31
C ILE A 107 13.67 15.82 7.82
N ASN A 108 14.60 15.08 8.47
CA ASN A 108 14.60 14.90 9.92
C ASN A 108 14.83 16.25 10.61
N PRO A 109 13.88 16.77 11.41
CA PRO A 109 14.02 18.07 12.09
C PRO A 109 15.10 18.08 13.17
N GLY A 110 15.54 16.93 13.69
CA GLY A 110 16.66 16.81 14.62
C GLY A 110 16.41 17.26 16.06
N ASP A 111 15.38 18.04 16.31
CA ASP A 111 15.25 18.85 17.52
C ASP A 111 14.39 18.22 18.64
N ASN A 112 13.72 17.12 18.38
CA ASN A 112 12.77 16.55 19.32
C ASN A 112 13.24 15.18 19.84
N LYS A 113 13.32 15.02 21.17
CA LYS A 113 13.64 13.73 21.80
C LYS A 113 12.65 12.62 21.42
N ARG A 114 11.39 12.98 21.15
CA ARG A 114 10.33 12.05 20.69
C ARG A 114 10.64 11.47 19.31
N ASP A 115 11.35 12.22 18.46
CA ASP A 115 11.61 11.82 17.08
C ASP A 115 12.91 11.02 16.92
N ARG A 116 13.65 10.78 18.00
CA ARG A 116 14.89 9.98 17.96
C ARG A 116 14.70 8.55 17.46
N LEU A 117 13.54 7.99 17.67
CA LEU A 117 13.15 6.65 17.20
C LEU A 117 12.11 6.70 16.08
N ALA A 118 11.82 7.89 15.57
CA ALA A 118 10.91 8.06 14.46
C ALA A 118 11.49 7.42 13.20
N PHE A 119 10.64 6.73 12.45
CA PHE A 119 10.99 6.10 11.18
C PHE A 119 9.74 6.00 10.29
N GLY A 120 9.94 5.60 9.06
CA GLY A 120 8.86 5.36 8.12
C GLY A 120 8.43 6.61 7.38
N GLY A 121 7.41 6.42 6.57
CA GLY A 121 6.96 7.35 5.58
C GLY A 121 7.40 6.91 4.19
N GLY A 122 7.16 7.75 3.20
CA GLY A 122 7.52 7.45 1.83
C GLY A 122 7.35 8.64 0.92
N VAL A 123 7.58 8.41 -0.35
CA VAL A 123 7.57 9.43 -1.39
C VAL A 123 6.51 9.13 -2.43
N ALA A 124 5.88 10.18 -2.97
CA ALA A 124 5.03 10.17 -4.14
C ALA A 124 5.45 11.29 -5.08
N TYR A 125 5.35 11.07 -6.37
CA TYR A 125 5.67 12.07 -7.38
C TYR A 125 4.39 12.55 -8.08
N ALA A 126 4.29 13.85 -8.31
CA ALA A 126 3.29 14.44 -9.21
C ALA A 126 3.81 15.77 -9.76
N ASP A 127 3.71 15.98 -11.06
CA ASP A 127 3.94 17.25 -11.75
C ASP A 127 5.25 17.97 -11.36
N GLY A 128 6.37 17.24 -11.35
CA GLY A 128 7.68 17.81 -11.01
C GLY A 128 7.90 18.04 -9.53
N LYS A 129 7.00 17.57 -8.67
CA LYS A 129 7.07 17.67 -7.21
C LYS A 129 7.12 16.29 -6.56
N LEU A 130 7.79 16.21 -5.42
CA LEU A 130 7.72 15.08 -4.52
C LEU A 130 6.92 15.46 -3.29
N TYR A 131 6.01 14.58 -2.93
CA TYR A 131 5.26 14.67 -1.69
C TYR A 131 5.77 13.59 -0.76
N VAL A 132 6.11 13.96 0.44
CA VAL A 132 6.80 13.09 1.39
C VAL A 132 6.02 13.08 2.70
N SER A 133 5.60 11.92 3.13
CA SER A 133 5.11 11.67 4.49
C SER A 133 6.24 11.14 5.36
N SER A 134 6.20 11.36 6.65
CA SER A 134 7.28 10.92 7.53
C SER A 134 6.82 10.51 8.93
N GLY A 135 7.59 9.59 9.53
CA GLY A 135 7.49 9.25 10.94
C GLY A 135 7.85 10.40 11.88
N PHE A 136 8.42 11.48 11.35
CA PHE A 136 8.70 12.72 12.10
C PHE A 136 7.47 13.63 12.24
N ARG A 137 6.29 13.12 11.93
CA ARG A 137 5.01 13.84 12.01
C ARG A 137 4.98 15.09 11.11
N GLU A 138 5.40 14.89 9.88
CA GLU A 138 5.37 15.91 8.86
C GLU A 138 4.96 15.32 7.50
N VAL A 139 4.27 16.15 6.72
CA VAL A 139 4.09 15.99 5.29
C VAL A 139 4.77 17.17 4.61
N LEU A 140 5.53 16.90 3.55
CA LEU A 140 6.34 17.89 2.86
C LEU A 140 6.12 17.83 1.36
N GLN A 141 6.36 18.95 0.68
CA GLN A 141 6.59 19.00 -0.76
C GLN A 141 8.03 19.38 -1.03
N LEU A 142 8.65 18.68 -1.97
CA LEU A 142 9.98 19.01 -2.48
C LEU A 142 9.91 19.21 -3.99
N ASP A 143 10.78 20.06 -4.50
CA ASP A 143 11.03 20.14 -5.95
C ASP A 143 11.78 18.88 -6.41
N ALA A 144 11.22 18.12 -7.36
CA ALA A 144 11.77 16.83 -7.78
C ALA A 144 13.11 16.96 -8.52
N ARG A 145 13.41 18.13 -9.09
CA ARG A 145 14.67 18.39 -9.80
C ARG A 145 15.82 18.71 -8.85
N THR A 146 15.54 19.45 -7.78
CA THR A 146 16.58 20.03 -6.90
C THR A 146 16.58 19.48 -5.49
N GLY A 147 15.48 18.88 -5.03
CA GLY A 147 15.27 18.45 -3.65
C GLY A 147 14.99 19.60 -2.68
N ALA A 148 14.78 20.83 -3.18
CA ALA A 148 14.43 21.98 -2.34
C ALA A 148 13.03 21.81 -1.75
N ILE A 149 12.88 22.12 -0.46
CA ILE A 149 11.61 22.03 0.25
C ILE A 149 10.73 23.22 -0.14
N GLY A 150 9.56 22.95 -0.71
CA GLY A 150 8.57 23.96 -1.05
C GLY A 150 7.72 24.34 0.16
N TRP A 151 7.14 23.36 0.83
CA TRP A 151 6.35 23.54 2.05
C TRP A 151 6.51 22.37 3.03
N ARG A 152 6.15 22.61 4.29
CA ARG A 152 6.06 21.63 5.38
C ARG A 152 4.74 21.81 6.12
N ALA A 153 4.03 20.71 6.37
CA ALA A 153 2.86 20.66 7.22
C ALA A 153 3.12 19.68 8.37
N ARG A 154 2.89 20.12 9.61
CA ARG A 154 3.01 19.26 10.79
C ARG A 154 1.73 18.45 11.00
N THR A 155 1.90 17.23 11.51
CA THR A 155 0.81 16.32 11.89
C THR A 155 0.87 15.99 13.37
N SER A 156 -0.26 15.57 13.95
CA SER A 156 -0.32 15.13 15.35
C SER A 156 0.46 13.85 15.57
N GLU A 157 0.34 12.90 14.62
CA GLU A 157 0.92 11.57 14.70
C GLU A 157 1.84 11.26 13.52
N ALA A 158 2.67 10.23 13.71
CA ALA A 158 3.59 9.73 12.70
C ALA A 158 2.85 9.08 11.54
N ILE A 159 3.45 9.14 10.34
CA ILE A 159 2.94 8.52 9.12
C ILE A 159 3.98 7.52 8.63
N HIS A 160 3.62 6.25 8.50
CA HIS A 160 4.53 5.20 8.03
C HIS A 160 4.37 4.86 6.55
N GLY A 161 3.19 5.06 5.97
CA GLY A 161 2.92 4.86 4.54
C GLY A 161 3.36 6.04 3.68
N ALA A 162 3.57 5.82 2.40
CA ALA A 162 3.74 6.91 1.44
C ALA A 162 2.40 7.64 1.23
N PRO A 163 2.42 8.95 0.93
CA PRO A 163 1.21 9.68 0.61
C PRO A 163 0.72 9.29 -0.79
N THR A 164 -0.55 9.53 -1.05
CA THR A 164 -1.13 9.48 -2.40
C THR A 164 -1.49 10.89 -2.83
N VAL A 165 -1.15 11.23 -4.07
CA VAL A 165 -1.42 12.55 -4.64
C VAL A 165 -2.35 12.41 -5.81
N ALA A 166 -3.50 13.08 -5.74
CA ALA A 166 -4.49 13.08 -6.81
C ALA A 166 -5.41 14.31 -6.70
N GLY A 167 -5.87 14.83 -7.82
CA GLY A 167 -6.84 15.92 -7.85
C GLY A 167 -6.42 17.18 -7.07
N GLY A 168 -5.13 17.51 -7.05
CA GLY A 168 -4.59 18.65 -6.31
C GLY A 168 -4.55 18.47 -4.79
N ARG A 169 -4.69 17.24 -4.30
CA ARG A 169 -4.66 16.89 -2.86
C ARG A 169 -3.62 15.83 -2.55
N VAL A 170 -3.13 15.88 -1.32
CA VAL A 170 -2.23 14.90 -0.72
C VAL A 170 -3.01 14.17 0.37
N PHE A 171 -3.06 12.85 0.29
CA PHE A 171 -3.73 11.97 1.24
C PHE A 171 -2.71 11.12 1.97
N ALA A 172 -2.79 11.04 3.30
CA ALA A 172 -1.88 10.23 4.11
C ALA A 172 -2.59 9.66 5.34
N VAL A 173 -2.32 8.40 5.68
CA VAL A 173 -2.87 7.74 6.87
C VAL A 173 -1.87 7.81 8.00
N ALA A 174 -2.25 8.45 9.10
CA ALA A 174 -1.45 8.55 10.31
C ALA A 174 -1.64 7.32 11.23
N LEU A 175 -0.71 7.13 12.17
CA LEU A 175 -0.72 5.97 13.07
C LEU A 175 -1.91 5.89 14.02
N ASP A 176 -2.60 6.98 14.27
CA ASP A 176 -3.82 7.02 15.08
C ASP A 176 -5.10 6.66 14.30
N ASN A 177 -4.99 6.13 13.08
CA ASN A 177 -6.09 5.89 12.15
C ASN A 177 -6.77 7.17 11.64
N THR A 178 -6.06 8.28 11.56
CA THR A 178 -6.55 9.49 10.91
C THR A 178 -6.12 9.52 9.45
N LEU A 179 -7.05 9.66 8.53
CA LEU A 179 -6.75 10.08 7.16
C LEU A 179 -6.62 11.60 7.14
N LEU A 180 -5.44 12.07 6.79
CA LEU A 180 -5.08 13.48 6.68
C LEU A 180 -5.13 13.90 5.21
N THR A 181 -5.62 15.12 4.96
CA THR A 181 -5.69 15.69 3.61
C THR A 181 -5.11 17.09 3.59
N PHE A 182 -4.29 17.37 2.59
CA PHE A 182 -3.65 18.66 2.38
C PHE A 182 -3.86 19.14 0.94
N ASP A 183 -3.90 20.45 0.76
CA ASP A 183 -3.75 21.07 -0.54
C ASP A 183 -2.34 20.80 -1.10
N ALA A 184 -2.23 20.27 -2.28
CA ALA A 184 -0.94 19.84 -2.84
C ALA A 184 -0.03 21.03 -3.19
N ALA A 185 -0.59 22.19 -3.54
CA ALA A 185 0.20 23.37 -3.92
C ALA A 185 0.76 24.10 -2.69
N THR A 186 -0.01 24.21 -1.62
CA THR A 186 0.30 25.06 -0.47
C THR A 186 0.66 24.32 0.80
N GLY A 187 0.29 23.03 0.92
CA GLY A 187 0.42 22.25 2.15
C GLY A 187 -0.61 22.60 3.22
N ALA A 188 -1.60 23.45 2.90
CA ALA A 188 -2.66 23.80 3.84
C ALA A 188 -3.50 22.56 4.20
N PRO A 189 -3.73 22.28 5.49
CA PRO A 189 -4.65 21.22 5.90
C PRO A 189 -6.07 21.48 5.32
N SER A 190 -6.71 20.43 4.84
CA SER A 190 -8.07 20.49 4.30
C SER A 190 -9.03 19.83 5.30
N TRP A 191 -9.43 18.61 5.05
CA TRP A 191 -10.30 17.83 5.92
C TRP A 191 -9.58 16.60 6.46
N THR A 192 -10.10 16.01 7.51
CA THR A 192 -9.60 14.78 8.10
C THR A 192 -10.74 13.81 8.36
N TYR A 193 -10.42 12.51 8.36
CA TYR A 193 -11.35 11.47 8.77
C TYR A 193 -10.70 10.62 9.85
N GLN A 194 -11.41 10.36 10.95
CA GLN A 194 -10.96 9.54 12.06
C GLN A 194 -11.67 8.19 12.03
N ALA A 195 -10.93 7.12 11.76
CA ALA A 195 -11.42 5.75 11.92
C ALA A 195 -11.32 5.28 13.38
N LEU A 196 -11.85 4.09 13.67
CA LEU A 196 -11.81 3.53 15.02
C LEU A 196 -10.39 3.41 15.55
N SER A 197 -10.22 3.76 16.82
CA SER A 197 -8.96 3.62 17.52
C SER A 197 -8.71 2.14 17.89
N GLU A 198 -7.49 1.64 17.64
CA GLU A 198 -7.06 0.30 18.02
C GLU A 198 -5.77 0.34 18.82
N SER A 199 -5.71 -0.48 19.88
CA SER A 199 -4.55 -0.55 20.78
C SER A 199 -3.42 -1.45 20.25
N SER A 200 -3.74 -2.40 19.39
CA SER A 200 -2.78 -3.40 18.87
C SER A 200 -2.68 -3.30 17.35
N ARG A 201 -1.47 -3.04 16.83
CA ARG A 201 -1.21 -2.84 15.41
C ARG A 201 0.00 -3.60 14.93
N ILE A 202 -0.02 -3.91 13.64
CA ILE A 202 1.20 -4.23 12.91
C ILE A 202 1.83 -2.90 12.45
N LEU A 203 3.14 -2.90 12.25
CA LEU A 203 3.82 -1.79 11.56
C LEU A 203 3.36 -1.78 10.10
N SER A 204 2.21 -1.17 9.85
CA SER A 204 1.66 -1.04 8.51
C SER A 204 2.07 0.29 7.87
N ALA A 205 2.20 0.28 6.56
CA ALA A 205 2.59 1.40 5.74
C ALA A 205 1.59 1.58 4.59
N SER A 206 0.29 1.52 4.91
CA SER A 206 -0.78 1.66 3.92
C SER A 206 -0.78 3.06 3.30
N SER A 207 -0.91 3.11 1.98
CA SER A 207 -1.13 4.33 1.21
C SER A 207 -2.57 4.31 0.71
N PRO A 208 -3.34 5.41 0.79
CA PRO A 208 -4.69 5.46 0.24
C PRO A 208 -4.71 5.22 -1.27
N ALA A 209 -5.83 4.72 -1.80
CA ALA A 209 -6.10 4.65 -3.23
C ALA A 209 -7.13 5.71 -3.62
N VAL A 210 -6.95 6.32 -4.79
CA VAL A 210 -7.86 7.37 -5.27
C VAL A 210 -8.30 7.07 -6.69
N SER A 211 -9.61 7.10 -6.94
CA SER A 211 -10.16 7.01 -8.28
C SER A 211 -11.27 8.05 -8.45
N GLY A 212 -11.07 8.98 -9.39
CA GLY A 212 -11.99 10.10 -9.60
C GLY A 212 -12.22 10.91 -8.32
N GLU A 213 -13.48 10.99 -7.89
CA GLU A 213 -13.88 11.73 -6.69
C GLU A 213 -13.89 10.89 -5.39
N THR A 214 -13.37 9.65 -5.43
CA THR A 214 -13.37 8.73 -4.29
C THR A 214 -11.96 8.43 -3.83
N VAL A 215 -11.69 8.60 -2.53
CA VAL A 215 -10.51 8.09 -1.86
C VAL A 215 -10.90 6.90 -0.99
N VAL A 216 -10.14 5.81 -1.11
CA VAL A 216 -10.28 4.62 -0.27
C VAL A 216 -9.08 4.51 0.64
N ALA A 217 -9.32 4.47 1.94
CA ALA A 217 -8.28 4.30 2.96
C ALA A 217 -8.50 3.01 3.75
N ALA A 218 -7.39 2.35 4.10
CA ALA A 218 -7.37 1.17 4.94
C ALA A 218 -6.68 1.49 6.26
N PHE A 219 -7.26 1.02 7.37
CA PHE A 219 -6.85 1.40 8.71
C PHE A 219 -6.43 0.19 9.56
N GLY A 220 -5.66 0.48 10.62
CA GLY A 220 -5.26 -0.50 11.62
C GLY A 220 -6.43 -1.12 12.41
N SER A 221 -7.58 -0.48 12.43
CA SER A 221 -8.83 -1.02 12.98
C SER A 221 -9.43 -2.15 12.16
N GLY A 222 -8.94 -2.38 10.93
CA GLY A 222 -9.54 -3.31 9.97
C GLY A 222 -10.66 -2.68 9.15
N GLU A 223 -10.85 -1.38 9.27
CA GLU A 223 -11.81 -0.63 8.46
C GLU A 223 -11.22 -0.31 7.08
N LEU A 224 -12.02 -0.51 6.07
CA LEU A 224 -11.82 -0.05 4.70
C LEU A 224 -12.91 1.00 4.43
N VAL A 225 -12.50 2.24 4.19
CA VAL A 225 -13.43 3.38 4.13
C VAL A 225 -13.27 4.10 2.82
N ALA A 226 -14.39 4.41 2.16
CA ALA A 226 -14.43 5.29 1.01
C ALA A 226 -15.03 6.64 1.37
N LEU A 227 -14.34 7.69 0.96
CA LEU A 227 -14.73 9.07 1.24
C LEU A 227 -14.70 9.90 -0.04
N ARG A 228 -15.48 10.95 -0.08
CA ARG A 228 -15.42 11.94 -1.15
C ARG A 228 -14.13 12.76 -1.05
N THR A 229 -13.33 12.79 -2.09
CA THR A 229 -12.03 13.50 -2.10
C THR A 229 -12.15 14.99 -1.79
N ALA A 230 -13.27 15.61 -2.17
CA ALA A 230 -13.46 17.05 -2.05
C ALA A 230 -13.62 17.52 -0.59
N ASN A 231 -14.27 16.75 0.27
CA ASN A 231 -14.70 17.20 1.60
C ASN A 231 -14.65 16.13 2.70
N GLY A 232 -14.24 14.91 2.39
CA GLY A 232 -14.15 13.83 3.37
C GLY A 232 -15.50 13.22 3.80
N ASN A 233 -16.59 13.52 3.08
CA ASN A 233 -17.88 12.92 3.39
C ASN A 233 -17.84 11.40 3.13
N ASP A 234 -18.41 10.64 4.06
CA ASP A 234 -18.51 9.19 3.97
C ASP A 234 -19.35 8.78 2.76
N LEU A 235 -18.81 7.83 2.00
CA LEU A 235 -19.54 7.11 0.96
C LEU A 235 -19.96 5.74 1.49
N TRP A 236 -19.01 5.03 2.09
CA TRP A 236 -19.22 3.74 2.76
C TRP A 236 -18.07 3.38 3.70
N ASN A 237 -18.34 2.49 4.65
CA ASN A 237 -17.39 1.91 5.58
C ASN A 237 -17.63 0.40 5.68
N GLU A 238 -16.59 -0.41 5.51
CA GLU A 238 -16.60 -1.87 5.56
C GLU A 238 -15.55 -2.36 6.54
N ALA A 239 -15.89 -3.33 7.38
CA ALA A 239 -14.95 -3.94 8.33
C ALA A 239 -14.43 -5.27 7.78
N LEU A 240 -13.14 -5.32 7.39
CA LEU A 240 -12.49 -6.55 6.93
C LEU A 240 -11.92 -7.34 8.12
N SER A 241 -12.80 -7.80 9.02
CA SER A 241 -12.38 -8.58 10.17
C SER A 241 -13.15 -9.90 10.27
N ARG A 242 -12.44 -10.99 10.58
CA ARG A 242 -13.07 -12.25 11.03
C ARG A 242 -13.16 -12.25 12.52
N ALA A 243 -14.34 -12.50 13.05
CA ALA A 243 -14.50 -12.84 14.47
C ALA A 243 -13.94 -14.25 14.68
N SER A 244 -12.72 -14.37 15.17
CA SER A 244 -12.15 -15.64 15.60
C SER A 244 -12.17 -15.73 17.12
N ARG A 245 -12.73 -16.83 17.65
CA ARG A 245 -12.80 -17.09 19.08
C ARG A 245 -11.54 -17.77 19.67
N THR A 246 -10.50 -18.01 18.87
CA THR A 246 -9.49 -19.01 19.23
C THR A 246 -8.05 -18.52 19.39
N SER A 247 -7.69 -17.28 19.05
CA SER A 247 -6.33 -16.79 19.32
C SER A 247 -6.23 -15.27 19.47
N ALA A 248 -5.39 -14.82 20.41
CA ALA A 248 -5.07 -13.40 20.61
C ALA A 248 -4.44 -12.72 19.38
N LEU A 249 -3.80 -13.48 18.48
CA LEU A 249 -3.23 -12.96 17.24
C LEU A 249 -4.32 -12.66 16.18
N SER A 250 -5.51 -13.25 16.29
CA SER A 250 -6.66 -12.93 15.44
C SER A 250 -7.37 -11.64 15.85
N GLU A 251 -6.98 -11.04 16.96
CA GLU A 251 -7.47 -9.72 17.40
C GLU A 251 -6.83 -8.58 16.63
N ILE A 252 -5.68 -8.80 15.96
CA ILE A 252 -5.06 -7.80 15.09
C ILE A 252 -5.84 -7.74 13.78
N ARG A 253 -6.66 -6.70 13.62
CA ARG A 253 -7.57 -6.52 12.47
C ARG A 253 -6.94 -5.74 11.31
N ASP A 254 -5.76 -5.20 11.52
CA ASP A 254 -5.04 -4.30 10.61
C ASP A 254 -5.12 -4.73 9.14
N ILE A 255 -5.34 -3.77 8.25
CA ILE A 255 -5.19 -3.90 6.80
C ILE A 255 -3.84 -3.29 6.42
N PRO A 256 -2.75 -4.05 6.48
CA PRO A 256 -1.40 -3.50 6.38
C PRO A 256 -1.00 -3.17 4.94
N GLY A 257 -1.63 -3.81 3.97
CA GLY A 257 -1.45 -3.56 2.54
C GLY A 257 -2.25 -2.35 2.06
N ARG A 258 -1.82 -1.77 0.96
CA ARG A 258 -2.59 -0.72 0.30
C ARG A 258 -3.89 -1.31 -0.26
N PRO A 259 -5.04 -0.62 -0.15
CA PRO A 259 -6.20 -0.93 -0.96
C PRO A 259 -5.86 -0.66 -2.43
N VAL A 260 -6.42 -1.45 -3.33
CA VAL A 260 -6.19 -1.33 -4.77
C VAL A 260 -7.53 -1.16 -5.45
N ILE A 261 -7.68 -0.10 -6.24
CA ILE A 261 -8.89 0.14 -7.05
C ILE A 261 -8.60 -0.34 -8.48
N TYR A 262 -9.47 -1.18 -9.01
CA TYR A 262 -9.35 -1.67 -10.38
C TYR A 262 -10.73 -1.96 -10.96
N GLN A 263 -11.05 -1.32 -12.09
CA GLN A 263 -12.30 -1.51 -12.84
C GLN A 263 -13.58 -1.48 -11.99
N GLY A 264 -13.66 -0.51 -11.05
CA GLY A 264 -14.83 -0.30 -10.19
C GLY A 264 -14.90 -1.20 -8.95
N ASP A 265 -13.87 -2.00 -8.70
CA ASP A 265 -13.73 -2.82 -7.49
C ASP A 265 -12.57 -2.32 -6.63
N VAL A 266 -12.70 -2.52 -5.32
CA VAL A 266 -11.65 -2.30 -4.33
C VAL A 266 -11.19 -3.64 -3.78
N PHE A 267 -9.89 -3.92 -3.88
CA PHE A 267 -9.27 -5.13 -3.36
C PHE A 267 -8.44 -4.79 -2.12
N ALA A 268 -8.69 -5.48 -1.03
CA ALA A 268 -7.92 -5.34 0.21
C ALA A 268 -7.78 -6.66 0.94
N VAL A 269 -6.66 -6.84 1.65
CA VAL A 269 -6.39 -8.03 2.45
C VAL A 269 -6.04 -7.63 3.87
N SER A 270 -6.68 -8.27 4.86
CA SER A 270 -6.44 -8.01 6.28
C SER A 270 -5.54 -9.07 6.92
N HIS A 271 -4.86 -8.68 7.99
CA HIS A 271 -4.11 -9.61 8.84
C HIS A 271 -5.00 -10.59 9.60
N SER A 272 -6.25 -10.23 9.84
CA SER A 272 -7.24 -11.11 10.49
C SER A 272 -7.74 -12.24 9.58
N GLY A 273 -7.34 -12.26 8.30
CA GLY A 273 -7.63 -13.37 7.39
C GLY A 273 -8.83 -13.14 6.47
N VAL A 274 -9.03 -11.91 6.02
CA VAL A 274 -10.03 -11.58 5.00
C VAL A 274 -9.35 -10.94 3.81
N PHE A 275 -9.46 -11.55 2.64
CA PHE A 275 -9.21 -10.93 1.36
C PHE A 275 -10.57 -10.67 0.70
N ALA A 276 -10.85 -9.43 0.36
CA ALA A 276 -12.13 -9.00 -0.16
C ALA A 276 -12.01 -8.27 -1.51
N ALA A 277 -13.01 -8.45 -2.36
CA ALA A 277 -13.35 -7.55 -3.44
C ALA A 277 -14.65 -6.83 -3.07
N THR A 278 -14.63 -5.52 -3.08
CA THR A 278 -15.74 -4.65 -2.66
C THR A 278 -16.09 -3.71 -3.81
N ASP A 279 -17.36 -3.53 -4.10
CA ASP A 279 -17.83 -2.58 -5.11
C ASP A 279 -17.47 -1.15 -4.68
N LEU A 280 -16.72 -0.41 -5.50
CA LEU A 280 -16.21 0.93 -5.17
C LEU A 280 -17.33 1.93 -4.89
N ARG A 281 -18.46 1.81 -5.56
CA ARG A 281 -19.56 2.77 -5.46
C ARG A 281 -20.44 2.53 -4.23
N THR A 282 -20.66 1.25 -3.89
CA THR A 282 -21.65 0.86 -2.86
C THR A 282 -21.03 0.38 -1.56
N GLY A 283 -19.78 -0.01 -1.55
CA GLY A 283 -19.13 -0.66 -0.41
C GLY A 283 -19.56 -2.11 -0.19
N GLN A 284 -20.40 -2.68 -1.04
CA GLN A 284 -20.83 -4.07 -0.88
C GLN A 284 -19.73 -5.04 -1.28
N ALA A 285 -19.43 -5.98 -0.41
CA ALA A 285 -18.49 -7.05 -0.72
C ALA A 285 -19.09 -7.93 -1.84
N ARG A 286 -18.35 -8.09 -2.95
CA ARG A 286 -18.69 -9.02 -4.02
C ARG A 286 -18.39 -10.45 -3.60
N TRP A 287 -17.22 -10.63 -3.00
CA TRP A 287 -16.76 -11.91 -2.45
C TRP A 287 -15.66 -11.69 -1.41
N THR A 288 -15.42 -12.72 -0.61
CA THR A 288 -14.32 -12.79 0.34
C THR A 288 -13.64 -14.15 0.30
N LEU A 289 -12.31 -14.16 0.55
CA LEU A 289 -11.51 -15.38 0.70
C LEU A 289 -10.79 -15.37 2.05
N PRO A 290 -10.57 -16.54 2.68
CA PRO A 290 -9.89 -16.66 3.97
C PRO A 290 -8.36 -16.57 3.81
N VAL A 291 -7.85 -15.40 3.48
CA VAL A 291 -6.41 -15.15 3.26
C VAL A 291 -5.89 -14.19 4.30
N VAL A 292 -4.90 -14.61 5.08
CA VAL A 292 -4.10 -13.74 5.93
C VAL A 292 -3.00 -13.13 5.09
N GLY A 293 -3.03 -11.81 4.86
CA GLY A 293 -2.05 -11.13 4.02
C GLY A 293 -1.57 -9.82 4.61
N VAL A 294 -0.43 -9.36 4.12
CA VAL A 294 0.22 -8.10 4.53
C VAL A 294 0.65 -7.23 3.34
N THR A 295 0.44 -7.70 2.13
CA THR A 295 0.82 -7.04 0.88
C THR A 295 -0.41 -6.59 0.10
N ALA A 296 -0.25 -5.60 -0.77
CA ALA A 296 -1.33 -5.17 -1.66
C ALA A 296 -1.66 -6.28 -2.68
N PRO A 297 -2.95 -6.54 -2.96
CA PRO A 297 -3.37 -7.39 -4.06
C PRO A 297 -2.95 -6.82 -5.42
N LEU A 298 -2.84 -7.68 -6.44
CA LEU A 298 -2.52 -7.29 -7.80
C LEU A 298 -3.63 -7.76 -8.76
N PRO A 299 -4.63 -6.94 -9.05
CA PRO A 299 -5.62 -7.25 -10.08
C PRO A 299 -5.03 -7.04 -11.49
N ALA A 300 -5.37 -7.92 -12.42
CA ALA A 300 -4.98 -7.83 -13.82
C ALA A 300 -6.02 -8.53 -14.72
N GLY A 301 -6.82 -7.76 -15.46
CA GLY A 301 -7.89 -8.29 -16.31
C GLY A 301 -8.92 -9.13 -15.54
N ASP A 302 -9.05 -10.39 -15.90
CA ASP A 302 -10.03 -11.29 -15.31
C ASP A 302 -9.62 -11.87 -13.96
N VAL A 303 -8.38 -11.64 -13.53
CA VAL A 303 -7.82 -12.25 -12.32
C VAL A 303 -7.31 -11.23 -11.31
N VAL A 304 -7.16 -11.69 -10.09
CA VAL A 304 -6.45 -10.98 -9.02
C VAL A 304 -5.47 -11.93 -8.33
N TYR A 305 -4.27 -11.44 -8.08
CA TYR A 305 -3.23 -12.15 -7.35
C TYR A 305 -3.12 -11.60 -5.93
N VAL A 306 -2.94 -12.48 -4.97
CA VAL A 306 -2.64 -12.11 -3.58
C VAL A 306 -1.58 -13.05 -3.01
N VAL A 307 -0.71 -12.52 -2.15
CA VAL A 307 0.29 -13.31 -1.45
C VAL A 307 -0.09 -13.38 0.04
N SER A 308 -0.22 -14.61 0.55
CA SER A 308 -0.50 -14.82 1.96
C SER A 308 0.76 -14.62 2.81
N LYS A 309 0.57 -14.37 4.11
CA LYS A 309 1.65 -14.28 5.09
C LYS A 309 2.54 -15.54 5.12
N ASP A 310 1.98 -16.69 4.79
CA ASP A 310 2.69 -17.99 4.78
C ASP A 310 3.41 -18.26 3.45
N GLY A 311 3.39 -17.30 2.53
CA GLY A 311 4.07 -17.39 1.23
C GLY A 311 3.29 -18.17 0.18
N LEU A 312 1.97 -18.23 0.27
CA LEU A 312 1.12 -18.76 -0.79
C LEU A 312 0.77 -17.64 -1.77
N VAL A 313 1.08 -17.83 -3.05
CA VAL A 313 0.56 -17.00 -4.14
C VAL A 313 -0.74 -17.61 -4.61
N ILE A 314 -1.80 -16.84 -4.56
CA ILE A 314 -3.15 -17.26 -4.94
C ILE A 314 -3.57 -16.42 -6.14
N CYS A 315 -4.01 -17.10 -7.21
CA CYS A 315 -4.67 -16.49 -8.37
C CYS A 315 -6.15 -16.83 -8.33
N ALA A 316 -6.99 -15.82 -8.29
CA ALA A 316 -8.44 -15.98 -8.25
C ALA A 316 -9.12 -15.16 -9.35
N THR A 317 -10.34 -15.54 -9.72
CA THR A 317 -11.18 -14.74 -10.61
C THR A 317 -11.50 -13.41 -9.94
N ARG A 318 -11.38 -12.31 -10.67
CA ARG A 318 -11.69 -10.96 -10.17
C ARG A 318 -13.16 -10.81 -9.77
N GLU A 319 -14.08 -11.37 -10.55
CA GLU A 319 -15.53 -11.19 -10.36
C GLU A 319 -16.12 -12.02 -9.22
N ALA A 320 -15.63 -13.26 -9.03
CA ALA A 320 -16.26 -14.24 -8.13
C ALA A 320 -15.33 -14.77 -7.03
N GLY A 321 -14.05 -14.42 -7.02
CA GLY A 321 -13.10 -14.93 -6.05
C GLY A 321 -12.83 -16.45 -6.14
N GLN A 322 -13.19 -17.09 -7.25
CA GLN A 322 -12.90 -18.51 -7.46
C GLN A 322 -11.41 -18.70 -7.74
N ILE A 323 -10.78 -19.63 -7.06
CA ILE A 323 -9.33 -19.82 -7.14
C ILE A 323 -8.96 -20.65 -8.38
N TYR A 324 -8.14 -20.10 -9.25
CA TYR A 324 -7.54 -20.81 -10.37
C TYR A 324 -6.44 -21.77 -9.91
N TRP A 325 -5.52 -21.23 -9.11
CA TRP A 325 -4.38 -21.99 -8.61
C TRP A 325 -3.77 -21.33 -7.38
N ILE A 326 -3.03 -22.15 -6.62
CA ILE A 326 -2.23 -21.75 -5.47
C ILE A 326 -0.81 -22.25 -5.69
N ARG A 327 0.19 -21.41 -5.42
CA ARG A 327 1.61 -21.75 -5.45
C ARG A 327 2.28 -21.41 -4.13
N ASN A 328 3.06 -22.32 -3.61
CA ASN A 328 3.82 -22.11 -2.39
C ASN A 328 5.24 -21.62 -2.74
N LEU A 329 5.56 -20.38 -2.40
CA LEU A 329 6.88 -19.78 -2.62
C LEU A 329 7.99 -20.46 -1.79
N ASN A 330 7.63 -21.16 -0.73
CA ASN A 330 8.58 -21.87 0.14
C ASN A 330 8.85 -23.33 -0.33
N GLU A 331 8.19 -23.79 -1.38
CA GLU A 331 8.38 -25.12 -1.94
C GLU A 331 9.78 -25.25 -2.52
N GLY A 332 10.51 -26.31 -2.10
CA GLY A 332 11.87 -26.57 -2.55
C GLY A 332 12.97 -25.84 -1.79
N PHE A 333 12.67 -24.90 -0.92
CA PHE A 333 13.69 -24.28 -0.06
C PHE A 333 14.04 -25.16 1.13
N LYS A 334 15.27 -25.71 1.14
CA LYS A 334 15.84 -26.47 2.27
C LYS A 334 16.27 -25.60 3.46
N SER A 335 15.93 -24.34 3.51
CA SER A 335 16.38 -23.40 4.54
C SER A 335 15.66 -23.64 5.87
N LYS A 336 16.42 -23.71 6.97
CA LYS A 336 15.91 -23.69 8.35
C LYS A 336 15.27 -22.36 8.76
N ARG A 337 15.32 -21.34 7.92
CA ARG A 337 14.59 -20.07 8.08
C ARG A 337 13.34 -20.11 7.21
N LYS A 338 12.22 -20.45 7.84
CA LYS A 338 10.91 -20.15 7.28
C LYS A 338 10.81 -18.60 7.20
N GLY A 339 11.22 -18.03 6.11
CA GLY A 339 11.05 -16.63 5.85
C GLY A 339 9.59 -16.39 5.51
N GLY A 340 8.83 -15.80 6.41
CA GLY A 340 7.61 -15.12 5.99
C GLY A 340 7.97 -13.98 5.04
N VAL A 341 7.15 -13.74 4.05
CA VAL A 341 7.23 -12.60 3.11
C VAL A 341 6.80 -11.34 3.85
#